data_9c87c33b0b5b00d41647268b9f915162
#
_entry.id   9c87c33b0b5b00d41647268b9f915162
#
_cell.length_a   1.000
_cell.length_b   1.000
_cell.length_c   1.000
_cell.angle_alpha   90.00
_cell.angle_beta   90.00
_cell.angle_gamma   90.00
#
_symmetry.space_group_name_H-M   'P 1'
#
loop_
_entity.id
_entity.type
_entity.pdbx_description
1 polymer ?
#
loop_
_entity_poly.entity_id
_entity_poly.type
_entity_poly.pdbx_seq_one_letter_code
_entity_poly.pdbx_strand_id
1 'polypeptide(L)'
;PRSTLFPYTTLFRSVNMYDVGYDQGMHYIIMEYVDGETLKEYITRHHRLSIDEAVKITIAIGEGLEHAHAMGIVHCDIKPHNVIITNTGRVKVTDFGIARAMNTTNTVMYTNSIMGSAHYLSPEQASGKPVDGNTDIYSLGVVLYEMLTGKVPFEGETPIAVALKHVREKVIPPTRYNPSIPPLLEAVVMKALAKNPTDRFDSISEMMGDLRLSQGFTMGKTQRHEPYDFATQMIPAVDPDTLDDFSDIDDPTPNEEKKKSMLSKIASIPQKYIVLGAAVIFLIAFLGAFLSYGN
;
A
#
# COMPACT_ATOMS: atom_id res chain seq x y z
N PRO A 1 0.41 20.84 -19.58
CA PRO A 1 1.73 20.27 -19.35
C PRO A 1 1.53 18.88 -18.74
N ARG A 2 1.87 17.84 -19.49
CA ARG A 2 1.86 16.47 -19.00
C ARG A 2 2.96 16.38 -17.92
N SER A 3 2.57 16.26 -16.67
CA SER A 3 3.53 15.97 -15.61
C SER A 3 3.96 14.51 -15.76
N THR A 4 5.17 14.31 -16.26
CA THR A 4 5.87 13.02 -16.21
C THR A 4 6.27 12.75 -14.76
N LEU A 5 5.32 12.31 -13.94
CA LEU A 5 5.53 12.15 -12.50
C LEU A 5 6.35 10.91 -12.14
N PHE A 6 6.53 9.93 -13.04
CA PHE A 6 7.36 8.74 -12.76
C PHE A 6 7.98 8.16 -14.05
N PRO A 7 9.30 7.90 -14.11
CA PRO A 7 9.91 7.16 -15.21
C PRO A 7 9.52 5.68 -15.17
N TYR A 8 9.13 5.13 -16.29
CA TYR A 8 8.44 3.86 -16.53
C TYR A 8 9.18 2.55 -16.16
N THR A 9 10.35 2.57 -15.52
CA THR A 9 11.19 1.36 -15.49
C THR A 9 11.36 0.64 -14.15
N THR A 10 10.75 1.09 -13.02
CA THR A 10 11.07 0.48 -11.72
C THR A 10 9.86 0.19 -10.83
N LEU A 11 8.64 0.19 -11.36
CA LEU A 11 7.40 0.18 -10.59
C LEU A 11 6.80 -1.23 -10.35
N PHE A 12 7.63 -2.28 -10.26
CA PHE A 12 7.09 -3.62 -9.98
C PHE A 12 6.52 -3.80 -8.57
N ARG A 13 6.86 -2.92 -7.61
CA ARG A 13 6.47 -3.02 -6.20
C ARG A 13 5.49 -1.94 -5.73
N SER A 14 5.20 -0.94 -6.55
CA SER A 14 4.16 0.07 -6.28
C SER A 14 3.02 -0.04 -7.27
N VAL A 15 1.85 0.47 -6.88
CA VAL A 15 0.69 0.63 -7.77
C VAL A 15 0.94 1.84 -8.67
N ASN A 16 0.75 1.67 -9.98
CA ASN A 16 0.95 2.75 -10.94
C ASN A 16 -0.18 3.78 -10.83
N MET A 17 0.18 5.06 -10.78
CA MET A 17 -0.75 6.17 -10.91
C MET A 17 -0.74 6.65 -12.36
N TYR A 18 -1.92 6.70 -12.99
CA TYR A 18 -2.05 7.08 -14.40
C TYR A 18 -2.46 8.54 -14.58
N ASP A 19 -3.34 9.04 -13.70
CA ASP A 19 -3.84 10.41 -13.81
C ASP A 19 -4.40 10.91 -12.47
N VAL A 20 -4.42 12.24 -12.32
CA VAL A 20 -5.05 12.93 -11.18
C VAL A 20 -5.85 14.09 -11.75
N GLY A 21 -7.10 14.21 -11.37
CA GLY A 21 -7.97 15.25 -11.89
C GLY A 21 -8.94 15.79 -10.86
N TYR A 22 -9.70 16.80 -11.34
CA TYR A 22 -10.79 17.41 -10.61
C TYR A 22 -11.96 17.58 -11.57
N ASP A 23 -13.09 17.00 -11.22
CA ASP A 23 -14.32 17.11 -12.01
C ASP A 23 -15.54 17.22 -11.08
N GLN A 24 -16.48 18.11 -11.42
CA GLN A 24 -17.75 18.34 -10.70
C GLN A 24 -17.61 18.48 -9.18
N GLY A 25 -16.56 19.17 -8.70
CA GLY A 25 -16.34 19.37 -7.25
C GLY A 25 -15.61 18.22 -6.56
N MET A 26 -15.24 17.15 -7.28
CA MET A 26 -14.54 15.98 -6.74
C MET A 26 -13.14 15.85 -7.30
N HIS A 27 -12.17 15.59 -6.42
CA HIS A 27 -10.84 15.14 -6.85
C HIS A 27 -10.88 13.63 -7.11
N TYR A 28 -10.23 13.19 -8.18
CA TYR A 28 -10.11 11.78 -8.50
C TYR A 28 -8.67 11.41 -8.84
N ILE A 29 -8.34 10.15 -8.63
CA ILE A 29 -7.06 9.55 -9.00
C ILE A 29 -7.37 8.31 -9.83
N ILE A 30 -6.73 8.19 -11.00
CA ILE A 30 -6.79 7.00 -11.84
C ILE A 30 -5.51 6.20 -11.59
N MET A 31 -5.65 4.96 -11.14
CA MET A 31 -4.54 4.10 -10.80
C MET A 31 -4.71 2.69 -11.35
N GLU A 32 -3.64 1.92 -11.36
CA GLU A 32 -3.64 0.50 -11.70
C GLU A 32 -4.62 -0.25 -10.81
N TYR A 33 -5.49 -1.05 -11.43
CA TYR A 33 -6.26 -2.03 -10.68
C TYR A 33 -5.38 -3.25 -10.39
N VAL A 34 -5.23 -3.59 -9.12
CA VAL A 34 -4.44 -4.73 -8.67
C VAL A 34 -5.39 -5.80 -8.17
N ASP A 35 -5.43 -6.94 -8.87
CA ASP A 35 -6.21 -8.09 -8.45
C ASP A 35 -5.47 -8.86 -7.35
N GLY A 36 -6.05 -8.87 -6.15
CA GLY A 36 -5.43 -9.44 -4.95
C GLY A 36 -6.19 -9.07 -3.69
N GLU A 37 -5.60 -9.37 -2.54
CA GLU A 37 -6.13 -9.00 -1.22
C GLU A 37 -5.15 -8.08 -0.49
N THR A 38 -5.64 -7.29 0.45
CA THR A 38 -4.77 -6.47 1.31
C THR A 38 -3.98 -7.35 2.27
N LEU A 39 -2.78 -6.92 2.63
CA LEU A 39 -1.99 -7.61 3.66
C LEU A 39 -2.75 -7.67 5.00
N LYS A 40 -3.67 -6.72 5.25
CA LYS A 40 -4.52 -6.76 6.46
C LYS A 40 -5.48 -7.94 6.44
N GLU A 41 -6.16 -8.17 5.33
CA GLU A 41 -7.05 -9.33 5.15
C GLU A 41 -6.26 -10.63 5.24
N TYR A 42 -5.07 -10.64 4.62
CA TYR A 42 -4.16 -11.77 4.66
C TYR A 42 -3.71 -12.12 6.08
N ILE A 43 -3.25 -11.14 6.89
CA ILE A 43 -2.88 -11.34 8.31
C ILE A 43 -4.10 -11.80 9.12
N THR A 44 -5.27 -11.18 8.90
CA THR A 44 -6.49 -11.52 9.64
C THR A 44 -6.89 -12.98 9.42
N ARG A 45 -6.79 -13.47 8.18
CA ARG A 45 -7.12 -14.85 7.81
C ARG A 45 -6.14 -15.87 8.37
N HIS A 46 -4.83 -15.54 8.43
CA HIS A 46 -3.79 -16.45 8.90
C HIS A 46 -3.45 -16.27 10.39
N HIS A 47 -4.01 -15.23 11.05
CA HIS A 47 -3.72 -14.79 12.41
C HIS A 47 -2.27 -14.30 12.59
N ARG A 48 -1.29 -15.03 12.16
CA ARG A 48 0.12 -14.66 12.06
C ARG A 48 0.76 -15.41 10.90
N LEU A 49 1.78 -14.81 10.31
CA LEU A 49 2.49 -15.39 9.18
C LEU A 49 3.68 -16.24 9.66
N SER A 50 4.15 -17.11 8.77
CA SER A 50 5.45 -17.77 9.00
C SER A 50 6.58 -16.71 8.97
N ILE A 51 7.67 -16.99 9.65
CA ILE A 51 8.82 -16.08 9.72
C ILE A 51 9.36 -15.79 8.31
N ASP A 52 9.52 -16.83 7.49
CA ASP A 52 10.02 -16.71 6.13
C ASP A 52 9.12 -15.82 5.25
N GLU A 53 7.82 -16.00 5.36
CA GLU A 53 6.83 -15.22 4.62
C GLU A 53 6.79 -13.76 5.09
N ALA A 54 6.78 -13.51 6.40
CA ALA A 54 6.80 -12.17 6.96
C ALA A 54 8.04 -11.39 6.50
N VAL A 55 9.22 -12.02 6.52
CA VAL A 55 10.46 -11.39 6.05
C VAL A 55 10.43 -11.15 4.53
N LYS A 56 9.95 -12.10 3.72
CA LYS A 56 9.81 -11.91 2.26
C LYS A 56 8.88 -10.75 1.91
N ILE A 57 7.73 -10.65 2.59
CA ILE A 57 6.79 -9.55 2.38
C ILE A 57 7.43 -8.22 2.81
N THR A 58 8.11 -8.19 3.95
CA THR A 58 8.79 -6.97 4.43
C THR A 58 9.86 -6.50 3.47
N ILE A 59 10.69 -7.42 2.94
CA ILE A 59 11.69 -7.09 1.92
C ILE A 59 11.02 -6.53 0.66
N ALA A 60 9.93 -7.13 0.20
CA ALA A 60 9.22 -6.66 -0.98
C ALA A 60 8.62 -5.24 -0.80
N ILE A 61 8.10 -4.93 0.39
CA ILE A 61 7.65 -3.57 0.73
C ILE A 61 8.86 -2.63 0.75
N GLY A 62 9.95 -3.05 1.39
CA GLY A 62 11.21 -2.28 1.49
C GLY A 62 11.79 -1.92 0.13
N GLU A 63 11.77 -2.82 -0.86
CA GLU A 63 12.20 -2.56 -2.24
C GLU A 63 11.38 -1.42 -2.90
N GLY A 64 10.07 -1.37 -2.62
CA GLY A 64 9.21 -0.28 -3.09
C GLY A 64 9.53 1.06 -2.42
N LEU A 65 9.77 1.03 -1.11
CA LEU A 65 10.13 2.22 -0.33
C LEU A 65 11.52 2.75 -0.68
N GLU A 66 12.52 1.86 -0.86
CA GLU A 66 13.87 2.24 -1.27
C GLU A 66 13.86 3.08 -2.55
N HIS A 67 13.09 2.64 -3.53
CA HIS A 67 12.94 3.36 -4.79
C HIS A 67 12.30 4.74 -4.59
N ALA A 68 11.23 4.83 -3.79
CA ALA A 68 10.57 6.10 -3.48
C ALA A 68 11.50 7.06 -2.73
N HIS A 69 12.24 6.54 -1.73
CA HIS A 69 13.19 7.33 -0.95
C HIS A 69 14.34 7.88 -1.81
N ALA A 70 14.81 7.09 -2.79
CA ALA A 70 15.82 7.55 -3.77
C ALA A 70 15.33 8.74 -4.63
N MET A 71 14.01 8.87 -4.79
CA MET A 71 13.36 10.02 -5.46
C MET A 71 12.94 11.13 -4.49
N GLY A 72 13.30 11.05 -3.21
CA GLY A 72 12.91 12.02 -2.18
C GLY A 72 11.44 11.92 -1.76
N ILE A 73 10.76 10.81 -2.06
CA ILE A 73 9.36 10.58 -1.70
C ILE A 73 9.30 9.70 -0.46
N VAL A 74 8.67 10.20 0.61
CA VAL A 74 8.37 9.45 1.85
C VAL A 74 6.91 9.03 1.82
N HIS A 75 6.62 7.77 2.12
CA HIS A 75 5.26 7.24 2.06
C HIS A 75 4.36 7.78 3.16
N CYS A 76 4.84 7.80 4.41
CA CYS A 76 4.18 8.34 5.59
C CYS A 76 2.89 7.61 6.07
N ASP A 77 2.39 6.60 5.37
CA ASP A 77 1.19 5.83 5.76
C ASP A 77 1.36 4.33 5.45
N ILE A 78 2.54 3.78 5.78
CA ILE A 78 2.79 2.33 5.65
C ILE A 78 1.97 1.59 6.69
N LYS A 79 1.07 0.74 6.20
CA LYS A 79 0.19 -0.14 6.99
C LYS A 79 -0.29 -1.31 6.13
N PRO A 80 -0.77 -2.42 6.72
CA PRO A 80 -1.20 -3.59 5.95
C PRO A 80 -2.36 -3.32 4.99
N HIS A 81 -3.17 -2.28 5.21
CA HIS A 81 -4.25 -1.90 4.28
C HIS A 81 -3.71 -1.31 2.97
N ASN A 82 -2.52 -0.69 3.00
CA ASN A 82 -1.87 -0.07 1.85
C ASN A 82 -0.84 -0.99 1.19
N VAL A 83 -0.92 -2.29 1.47
CA VAL A 83 -0.10 -3.32 0.83
C VAL A 83 -1.03 -4.39 0.26
N ILE A 84 -0.88 -4.68 -1.04
CA ILE A 84 -1.70 -5.66 -1.75
C ILE A 84 -0.82 -6.87 -2.09
N ILE A 85 -1.32 -8.06 -1.78
CA ILE A 85 -0.75 -9.34 -2.21
C ILE A 85 -1.59 -9.81 -3.41
N THR A 86 -0.98 -9.85 -4.58
CA THR A 86 -1.67 -10.28 -5.81
C THR A 86 -1.92 -11.79 -5.79
N ASN A 87 -2.86 -12.25 -6.62
CA ASN A 87 -3.14 -13.68 -6.82
C ASN A 87 -1.93 -14.49 -7.32
N THR A 88 -0.87 -13.80 -7.80
CA THR A 88 0.42 -14.42 -8.18
C THR A 88 1.46 -14.36 -7.07
N GLY A 89 1.11 -13.91 -5.86
CA GLY A 89 2.00 -13.79 -4.71
C GLY A 89 2.95 -12.58 -4.77
N ARG A 90 2.75 -11.65 -5.71
CA ARG A 90 3.54 -10.40 -5.74
C ARG A 90 2.99 -9.39 -4.74
N VAL A 91 3.89 -8.66 -4.09
CA VAL A 91 3.55 -7.61 -3.13
C VAL A 91 3.63 -6.25 -3.84
N LYS A 92 2.60 -5.43 -3.70
CA LYS A 92 2.55 -4.05 -4.19
C LYS A 92 2.15 -3.09 -3.08
N VAL A 93 2.84 -1.95 -3.00
CA VAL A 93 2.52 -0.84 -2.10
C VAL A 93 1.66 0.17 -2.84
N THR A 94 0.59 0.65 -2.19
CA THR A 94 -0.36 1.63 -2.73
C THR A 94 -0.42 2.86 -1.82
N ASP A 95 -1.04 3.94 -2.30
CA ASP A 95 -1.37 5.15 -1.52
C ASP A 95 -0.16 5.91 -0.96
N PHE A 96 0.91 6.04 -1.77
CA PHE A 96 2.07 6.86 -1.43
C PHE A 96 1.65 8.31 -1.10
N GLY A 97 1.68 8.68 0.18
CA GLY A 97 1.64 10.05 0.70
C GLY A 97 0.62 11.03 0.11
N ILE A 98 -0.37 10.53 -0.66
CA ILE A 98 -1.34 11.34 -1.43
C ILE A 98 -2.08 12.33 -0.51
N ALA A 99 -2.38 11.92 0.72
CA ALA A 99 -3.06 12.76 1.69
C ALA A 99 -2.22 13.96 2.17
N ARG A 100 -0.89 13.91 2.07
CA ARG A 100 0.01 14.99 2.50
C ARG A 100 0.28 16.02 1.42
N ALA A 101 0.30 15.62 0.16
CA ALA A 101 0.45 16.55 -0.96
C ALA A 101 -0.77 17.50 -1.09
N MET A 102 -1.93 17.10 -0.58
CA MET A 102 -3.16 17.90 -0.61
C MET A 102 -3.35 18.82 0.62
N ASN A 103 -2.62 18.61 1.71
CA ASN A 103 -2.77 19.39 2.93
C ASN A 103 -1.47 20.13 3.29
N THR A 104 -1.31 21.35 2.77
CA THR A 104 -0.21 22.27 3.09
C THR A 104 -0.29 22.88 4.50
N THR A 105 -1.24 22.48 5.32
CA THR A 105 -1.37 22.93 6.70
C THR A 105 -1.03 21.80 7.68
N ASN A 106 -0.07 22.07 8.57
CA ASN A 106 0.48 21.21 9.62
C ASN A 106 -0.53 20.72 10.68
N THR A 107 -1.78 20.56 10.34
CA THR A 107 -2.80 20.08 11.27
C THR A 107 -3.06 18.61 10.95
N VAL A 108 -2.63 17.73 11.85
CA VAL A 108 -3.11 16.33 11.89
C VAL A 108 -4.62 16.42 12.07
N MET A 109 -5.37 16.39 10.94
CA MET A 109 -6.83 16.36 11.00
C MET A 109 -7.25 14.98 11.47
N TYR A 110 -7.74 14.93 12.67
CA TYR A 110 -8.44 13.80 13.29
C TYR A 110 -9.78 13.60 12.59
N THR A 111 -9.81 12.96 11.45
CA THR A 111 -11.05 12.46 10.84
C THR A 111 -11.25 11.00 11.22
N ASN A 112 -12.50 10.53 11.28
CA ASN A 112 -12.89 9.18 11.73
C ASN A 112 -12.20 8.00 11.00
N SER A 113 -11.53 8.23 9.86
CA SER A 113 -10.67 7.24 9.17
C SER A 113 -9.38 6.88 9.92
N ILE A 114 -9.05 7.59 11.01
CA ILE A 114 -7.75 7.49 11.72
C ILE A 114 -7.72 6.29 12.67
N MET A 115 -8.86 5.68 13.00
CA MET A 115 -8.91 4.65 14.05
C MET A 115 -7.99 3.44 13.76
N GLY A 116 -7.88 3.01 12.51
CA GLY A 116 -6.97 1.92 12.11
C GLY A 116 -5.52 2.37 11.85
N SER A 117 -5.31 3.61 11.36
CA SER A 117 -3.97 4.11 10.99
C SER A 117 -3.11 4.48 12.21
N ALA A 118 -3.71 4.80 13.36
CA ALA A 118 -2.97 5.18 14.57
C ALA A 118 -1.98 4.10 15.05
N HIS A 119 -2.27 2.82 14.78
CA HIS A 119 -1.42 1.70 15.18
C HIS A 119 -0.06 1.63 14.48
N TYR A 120 0.11 2.36 13.36
CA TYR A 120 1.31 2.34 12.53
C TYR A 120 2.05 3.68 12.49
N LEU A 121 1.57 4.69 13.25
CA LEU A 121 2.19 6.01 13.31
C LEU A 121 3.58 5.94 13.93
N SER A 122 4.53 6.64 13.34
CA SER A 122 5.83 6.84 13.98
C SER A 122 5.74 7.83 15.15
N PRO A 123 6.67 7.78 16.12
CA PRO A 123 6.73 8.74 17.24
C PRO A 123 6.82 10.19 16.78
N GLU A 124 7.54 10.47 15.70
CA GLU A 124 7.66 11.80 15.12
C GLU A 124 6.35 12.28 14.50
N GLN A 125 5.61 11.39 13.79
CA GLN A 125 4.28 11.72 13.28
C GLN A 125 3.30 12.00 14.42
N ALA A 126 3.29 11.13 15.44
CA ALA A 126 2.42 11.29 16.62
C ALA A 126 2.73 12.56 17.40
N SER A 127 3.96 13.08 17.32
CA SER A 127 4.41 14.31 17.98
C SER A 127 4.35 15.55 17.08
N GLY A 128 3.91 15.43 15.82
CA GLY A 128 3.87 16.54 14.86
C GLY A 128 5.27 17.06 14.46
N LYS A 129 6.30 16.24 14.61
CA LYS A 129 7.67 16.57 14.19
C LYS A 129 7.87 16.36 12.70
N PRO A 130 8.94 16.94 12.10
CA PRO A 130 9.32 16.63 10.71
C PRO A 130 9.51 15.12 10.51
N VAL A 131 9.14 14.64 9.33
CA VAL A 131 9.21 13.23 8.93
C VAL A 131 10.13 13.08 7.74
N ASP A 132 10.83 11.97 7.70
CA ASP A 132 11.72 11.53 6.63
C ASP A 132 11.57 10.01 6.40
N GLY A 133 12.49 9.38 5.67
CA GLY A 133 12.48 7.95 5.41
C GLY A 133 12.49 7.06 6.66
N ASN A 134 12.97 7.57 7.79
CA ASN A 134 12.96 6.85 9.07
C ASN A 134 11.54 6.62 9.61
N THR A 135 10.59 7.47 9.21
CA THR A 135 9.16 7.29 9.51
C THR A 135 8.63 5.99 8.87
N ASP A 136 8.96 5.74 7.60
CA ASP A 136 8.54 4.53 6.90
C ASP A 136 9.23 3.28 7.45
N ILE A 137 10.50 3.39 7.89
CA ILE A 137 11.22 2.30 8.58
C ILE A 137 10.49 1.88 9.85
N TYR A 138 10.05 2.86 10.66
CA TYR A 138 9.29 2.57 11.88
C TYR A 138 7.96 1.87 11.56
N SER A 139 7.19 2.44 10.64
CA SER A 139 5.88 1.89 10.25
C SER A 139 6.02 0.48 9.65
N LEU A 140 7.07 0.23 8.84
CA LEU A 140 7.40 -1.11 8.33
C LEU A 140 7.80 -2.08 9.46
N GLY A 141 8.50 -1.58 10.48
CA GLY A 141 8.77 -2.33 11.71
C GLY A 141 7.51 -2.77 12.45
N VAL A 142 6.49 -1.88 12.52
CA VAL A 142 5.17 -2.20 13.09
C VAL A 142 4.47 -3.28 12.26
N VAL A 143 4.48 -3.17 10.94
CA VAL A 143 3.90 -4.17 10.03
C VAL A 143 4.57 -5.53 10.19
N LEU A 144 5.90 -5.56 10.26
CA LEU A 144 6.65 -6.80 10.49
C LEU A 144 6.31 -7.41 11.86
N TYR A 145 6.23 -6.60 12.90
CA TYR A 145 5.81 -7.04 14.23
C TYR A 145 4.44 -7.71 14.19
N GLU A 146 3.46 -7.08 13.53
CA GLU A 146 2.11 -7.61 13.40
C GLU A 146 2.09 -8.92 12.61
N MET A 147 2.80 -9.02 11.48
CA MET A 147 2.89 -10.26 10.72
C MET A 147 3.47 -11.42 11.55
N LEU A 148 4.48 -11.16 12.36
CA LEU A 148 5.17 -12.15 13.17
C LEU A 148 4.38 -12.60 14.42
N THR A 149 3.53 -11.73 14.98
CA THR A 149 2.85 -11.95 16.26
C THR A 149 1.34 -12.07 16.16
N GLY A 150 0.75 -11.57 15.06
CA GLY A 150 -0.71 -11.39 14.91
C GLY A 150 -1.26 -10.22 15.72
N LYS A 151 -0.38 -9.37 16.31
CA LYS A 151 -0.76 -8.24 17.16
C LYS A 151 0.05 -7.01 16.79
N VAL A 152 -0.56 -5.84 16.91
CA VAL A 152 0.17 -4.58 16.86
C VAL A 152 0.95 -4.34 18.16
N PRO A 153 2.07 -3.59 18.13
CA PRO A 153 2.87 -3.36 19.35
C PRO A 153 2.14 -2.54 20.41
N PHE A 154 1.19 -1.70 20.00
CA PHE A 154 0.42 -0.84 20.91
C PHE A 154 -1.06 -0.84 20.53
N GLU A 155 -1.90 -1.02 21.54
CA GLU A 155 -3.36 -0.95 21.47
C GLU A 155 -3.88 0.09 22.46
N GLY A 156 -5.05 0.66 22.21
CA GLY A 156 -5.68 1.64 23.09
C GLY A 156 -7.12 1.91 22.69
N GLU A 157 -7.90 2.44 23.62
CA GLU A 157 -9.33 2.73 23.42
C GLU A 157 -9.57 3.88 22.42
N THR A 158 -8.57 4.75 22.25
CA THR A 158 -8.66 5.89 21.33
C THR A 158 -7.39 5.99 20.46
N PRO A 159 -7.48 6.55 19.24
CA PRO A 159 -6.33 6.82 18.40
C PRO A 159 -5.24 7.66 19.10
N ILE A 160 -5.66 8.60 19.93
CA ILE A 160 -4.74 9.46 20.70
C ILE A 160 -3.99 8.63 21.74
N ALA A 161 -4.66 7.70 22.43
CA ALA A 161 -4.00 6.81 23.40
C ALA A 161 -2.96 5.93 22.73
N VAL A 162 -3.26 5.38 21.53
CA VAL A 162 -2.32 4.60 20.73
C VAL A 162 -1.14 5.47 20.29
N ALA A 163 -1.38 6.67 19.76
CA ALA A 163 -0.34 7.60 19.34
C ALA A 163 0.62 7.95 20.50
N LEU A 164 0.10 8.21 21.70
CA LEU A 164 0.91 8.47 22.89
C LEU A 164 1.79 7.28 23.28
N LYS A 165 1.30 6.06 23.11
CA LYS A 165 2.09 4.84 23.36
C LYS A 165 3.25 4.71 22.37
N HIS A 166 3.04 5.04 21.09
CA HIS A 166 4.14 5.11 20.11
C HIS A 166 5.25 6.06 20.56
N VAL A 167 4.91 7.17 21.21
CA VAL A 167 5.89 8.15 21.69
C VAL A 167 6.61 7.69 22.96
N ARG A 168 5.91 7.04 23.92
CA ARG A 168 6.39 6.89 25.30
C ARG A 168 6.56 5.45 25.77
N GLU A 169 5.71 4.53 25.31
CA GLU A 169 5.66 3.16 25.84
C GLU A 169 6.73 2.30 25.19
N LYS A 170 7.41 1.45 26.00
CA LYS A 170 8.38 0.48 25.47
C LYS A 170 7.66 -0.62 24.71
N VAL A 171 8.24 -1.02 23.58
CA VAL A 171 7.75 -2.15 22.79
C VAL A 171 8.02 -3.45 23.56
N ILE A 172 7.02 -4.31 23.63
CA ILE A 172 7.19 -5.68 24.14
C ILE A 172 7.89 -6.49 23.04
N PRO A 173 9.02 -7.16 23.34
CA PRO A 173 9.72 -7.96 22.33
C PRO A 173 8.77 -8.98 21.66
N PRO A 174 8.80 -9.13 20.33
CA PRO A 174 7.89 -10.02 19.61
C PRO A 174 8.04 -11.49 19.99
N THR A 175 9.21 -11.91 20.50
CA THR A 175 9.44 -13.26 21.04
C THR A 175 8.55 -13.60 22.23
N ARG A 176 8.02 -12.61 22.95
CA ARG A 176 7.04 -12.85 24.05
C ARG A 176 5.72 -13.41 23.53
N TYR A 177 5.36 -13.13 22.29
CA TYR A 177 4.14 -13.62 21.62
C TYR A 177 4.44 -14.78 20.67
N ASN A 178 5.63 -14.81 20.08
CA ASN A 178 6.09 -15.87 19.19
C ASN A 178 7.54 -16.28 19.51
N PRO A 179 7.75 -17.24 20.42
CA PRO A 179 9.08 -17.69 20.82
C PRO A 179 9.93 -18.30 19.69
N SER A 180 9.32 -18.60 18.54
CA SER A 180 10.03 -19.14 17.37
C SER A 180 10.82 -18.08 16.60
N ILE A 181 10.66 -16.80 16.91
CA ILE A 181 11.37 -15.70 16.23
C ILE A 181 12.85 -15.77 16.58
N PRO A 182 13.76 -15.84 15.57
CA PRO A 182 15.20 -15.83 15.82
C PRO A 182 15.65 -14.53 16.50
N PRO A 183 16.67 -14.57 17.37
CA PRO A 183 17.17 -13.37 18.06
C PRO A 183 17.60 -12.24 17.10
N LEU A 184 18.21 -12.58 15.97
CA LEU A 184 18.60 -11.59 14.95
C LEU A 184 17.38 -10.88 14.34
N LEU A 185 16.29 -11.61 14.09
CA LEU A 185 15.06 -11.01 13.56
C LEU A 185 14.37 -10.13 14.60
N GLU A 186 14.36 -10.56 15.88
CA GLU A 186 13.88 -9.71 16.96
C GLU A 186 14.68 -8.41 17.04
N ALA A 187 16.01 -8.48 16.94
CA ALA A 187 16.87 -7.29 16.97
C ALA A 187 16.53 -6.32 15.84
N VAL A 188 16.26 -6.82 14.62
CA VAL A 188 15.81 -5.99 13.49
C VAL A 188 14.49 -5.29 13.80
N VAL A 189 13.50 -6.03 14.30
CA VAL A 189 12.20 -5.46 14.68
C VAL A 189 12.38 -4.38 15.74
N MET A 190 13.13 -4.66 16.79
CA MET A 190 13.33 -3.74 17.92
C MET A 190 14.12 -2.50 17.50
N LYS A 191 15.12 -2.62 16.60
CA LYS A 191 15.86 -1.49 16.03
C LYS A 191 14.93 -0.61 15.19
N ALA A 192 14.12 -1.19 14.32
CA ALA A 192 13.15 -0.43 13.52
C ALA A 192 12.14 0.33 14.40
N LEU A 193 11.73 -0.25 15.55
CA LEU A 193 10.77 0.32 16.49
C LEU A 193 11.41 1.24 17.56
N ALA A 194 12.67 1.62 17.40
CA ALA A 194 13.32 2.60 18.27
C ALA A 194 12.57 3.95 18.23
N LYS A 195 12.43 4.59 19.41
CA LYS A 195 11.66 5.84 19.53
C LYS A 195 12.34 7.00 18.84
N ASN A 196 13.66 7.12 19.00
CA ASN A 196 14.44 8.14 18.33
C ASN A 196 14.79 7.66 16.91
N PRO A 197 14.51 8.44 15.86
CA PRO A 197 14.87 8.09 14.48
C PRO A 197 16.35 7.73 14.30
N THR A 198 17.26 8.40 15.00
CA THR A 198 18.72 8.16 14.93
C THR A 198 19.16 6.81 15.50
N ASP A 199 18.31 6.14 16.28
CA ASP A 199 18.58 4.82 16.84
C ASP A 199 18.05 3.69 15.94
N ARG A 200 17.41 4.05 14.83
CA ARG A 200 16.90 3.12 13.80
C ARG A 200 17.98 2.80 12.76
N PHE A 201 17.57 2.26 11.65
CA PHE A 201 18.41 2.05 10.47
C PHE A 201 18.62 3.38 9.74
N ASP A 202 19.80 3.60 9.18
CA ASP A 202 20.09 4.81 8.40
C ASP A 202 19.33 4.83 7.07
N SER A 203 18.94 3.66 6.57
CA SER A 203 18.17 3.51 5.34
C SER A 203 17.33 2.23 5.34
N ILE A 204 16.33 2.19 4.45
CA ILE A 204 15.54 0.97 4.22
C ILE A 204 16.41 -0.16 3.68
N SER A 205 17.44 0.15 2.88
CA SER A 205 18.42 -0.81 2.35
C SER A 205 19.20 -1.51 3.45
N GLU A 206 19.62 -0.78 4.48
CA GLU A 206 20.29 -1.35 5.67
C GLU A 206 19.34 -2.33 6.39
N MET A 207 18.11 -1.92 6.66
CA MET A 207 17.10 -2.78 7.29
C MET A 207 16.87 -4.07 6.48
N MET A 208 16.76 -3.97 5.16
CA MET A 208 16.60 -5.15 4.30
C MET A 208 17.84 -6.05 4.31
N GLY A 209 19.03 -5.48 4.41
CA GLY A 209 20.29 -6.22 4.57
C GLY A 209 20.26 -7.09 5.84
N ASP A 210 19.92 -6.51 6.97
CA ASP A 210 19.82 -7.20 8.25
C ASP A 210 18.69 -8.26 8.26
N LEU A 211 17.56 -7.97 7.60
CA LEU A 211 16.48 -8.97 7.41
C LEU A 211 16.96 -10.20 6.63
N ARG A 212 17.72 -10.02 5.56
CA ARG A 212 18.30 -11.14 4.77
C ARG A 212 19.29 -11.95 5.61
N LEU A 213 20.11 -11.30 6.43
CA LEU A 213 21.03 -11.95 7.34
C LEU A 213 20.28 -12.78 8.41
N SER A 214 19.16 -12.26 8.91
CA SER A 214 18.34 -12.95 9.92
C SER A 214 17.71 -14.25 9.41
N GLN A 215 17.58 -14.44 8.09
CA GLN A 215 17.12 -15.69 7.47
C GLN A 215 18.24 -16.72 7.28
N GLY A 216 19.45 -16.46 7.76
CA GLY A 216 20.59 -17.39 7.58
C GLY A 216 21.11 -17.41 6.15
N PHE A 217 20.87 -16.38 5.37
CA PHE A 217 21.58 -16.10 4.13
C PHE A 217 23.04 -15.74 4.47
N THR A 218 23.81 -16.72 4.93
CA THR A 218 25.26 -16.61 4.86
C THR A 218 25.60 -16.41 3.37
N MET A 219 26.29 -15.34 3.07
CA MET A 219 27.05 -15.18 1.81
C MET A 219 28.19 -16.24 1.78
N GLY A 220 27.83 -17.51 1.72
CA GLY A 220 28.74 -18.64 1.83
C GLY A 220 28.18 -19.87 1.14
N LYS A 221 27.70 -19.71 -0.02
CA LYS A 221 27.67 -20.54 -1.20
C LYS A 221 26.82 -19.81 -2.23
N THR A 222 27.47 -19.09 -3.07
CA THR A 222 26.96 -18.67 -4.34
C THR A 222 26.40 -19.94 -5.02
N GLN A 223 25.12 -20.30 -4.80
CA GLN A 223 24.38 -20.76 -5.93
C GLN A 223 24.45 -19.54 -6.85
N ARG A 224 25.35 -19.62 -7.82
CA ARG A 224 25.26 -18.85 -9.02
C ARG A 224 23.79 -18.97 -9.43
N HIS A 225 22.95 -18.00 -9.07
CA HIS A 225 21.86 -17.67 -9.94
C HIS A 225 22.59 -17.42 -11.26
N GLU A 226 22.46 -18.34 -12.16
CA GLU A 226 22.75 -18.05 -13.55
C GLU A 226 22.13 -16.67 -13.77
N PRO A 227 22.93 -15.65 -14.16
CA PRO A 227 22.34 -14.38 -14.50
C PRO A 227 21.18 -14.78 -15.40
N TYR A 228 19.97 -14.37 -15.04
CA TYR A 228 18.85 -14.43 -15.97
C TYR A 228 19.43 -13.80 -17.20
N ASP A 229 19.78 -14.67 -18.13
CA ASP A 229 20.22 -14.31 -19.44
C ASP A 229 19.03 -13.56 -20.03
N PHE A 230 19.02 -12.24 -19.81
CA PHE A 230 18.37 -11.34 -20.71
C PHE A 230 19.18 -11.43 -21.97
N ALA A 231 19.19 -12.62 -22.59
CA ALA A 231 19.40 -12.71 -24.00
C ALA A 231 18.38 -11.73 -24.56
N THR A 232 18.81 -10.49 -24.72
CA THR A 232 18.21 -9.56 -25.66
C THR A 232 18.05 -10.41 -26.89
N GLN A 233 16.87 -11.01 -27.09
CA GLN A 233 16.52 -11.52 -28.40
C GLN A 233 16.67 -10.27 -29.25
N MET A 234 17.80 -10.20 -29.95
CA MET A 234 17.98 -9.23 -31.01
C MET A 234 16.77 -9.46 -31.91
N ILE A 235 15.81 -8.57 -31.83
CA ILE A 235 14.76 -8.45 -32.83
C ILE A 235 15.57 -8.26 -34.11
N PRO A 236 15.51 -9.20 -35.08
CA PRO A 236 16.23 -9.02 -36.33
C PRO A 236 15.83 -7.66 -36.88
N ALA A 237 16.81 -6.85 -37.29
CA ALA A 237 16.55 -5.55 -37.89
C ALA A 237 15.53 -5.78 -39.01
N VAL A 238 14.36 -5.14 -38.90
CA VAL A 238 13.36 -5.19 -39.96
C VAL A 238 13.99 -4.49 -41.15
N ASP A 239 14.10 -5.22 -42.24
CA ASP A 239 14.63 -4.71 -43.50
C ASP A 239 13.73 -3.53 -43.94
N PRO A 240 14.28 -2.32 -44.15
CA PRO A 240 13.48 -1.16 -44.55
C PRO A 240 12.67 -1.36 -45.83
N ASP A 241 13.07 -2.33 -46.68
CA ASP A 241 12.41 -2.61 -47.95
C ASP A 241 11.17 -3.52 -47.79
N THR A 242 10.83 -3.96 -46.57
CA THR A 242 9.61 -4.78 -46.31
C THR A 242 8.44 -4.00 -45.71
N LEU A 243 8.52 -2.65 -45.64
CA LEU A 243 7.49 -1.80 -45.03
C LEU A 243 6.31 -1.43 -45.94
N ASP A 244 6.32 -1.89 -47.23
CA ASP A 244 5.27 -1.50 -48.17
C ASP A 244 3.98 -2.37 -48.11
N ASP A 245 3.87 -3.31 -47.16
CA ASP A 245 2.72 -4.25 -47.11
C ASP A 245 1.81 -4.06 -45.87
N PHE A 246 1.82 -2.91 -45.25
CA PHE A 246 0.95 -2.59 -44.07
C PHE A 246 -0.14 -1.56 -44.39
N SER A 247 -0.69 -1.56 -45.60
CA SER A 247 -1.78 -0.65 -45.98
C SER A 247 -3.18 -1.10 -45.52
N ASP A 248 -3.32 -2.29 -44.92
CA ASP A 248 -4.63 -2.86 -44.49
C ASP A 248 -4.67 -3.23 -43.01
N ILE A 249 -4.31 -2.31 -42.11
CA ILE A 249 -4.71 -2.44 -40.70
C ILE A 249 -5.93 -1.55 -40.49
N ASP A 250 -7.09 -2.18 -40.55
CA ASP A 250 -8.35 -1.58 -40.15
C ASP A 250 -8.23 -1.06 -38.70
N ASP A 251 -8.40 0.24 -38.54
CA ASP A 251 -8.53 0.96 -37.27
C ASP A 251 -9.71 0.36 -36.48
N PRO A 252 -9.50 -0.25 -35.28
CA PRO A 252 -10.62 -0.78 -34.51
C PRO A 252 -11.48 0.34 -33.97
N THR A 253 -12.51 0.68 -34.71
CA THR A 253 -13.57 1.56 -34.21
C THR A 253 -14.14 0.98 -32.90
N PRO A 254 -14.40 1.82 -31.88
CA PRO A 254 -14.92 1.38 -30.60
C PRO A 254 -16.26 0.67 -30.77
N ASN A 255 -16.31 -0.58 -30.35
CA ASN A 255 -17.44 -1.48 -30.48
C ASN A 255 -18.68 -0.91 -29.76
N GLU A 256 -19.58 -0.27 -30.50
CA GLU A 256 -20.86 0.26 -30.02
C GLU A 256 -21.81 -0.84 -29.49
N GLU A 257 -21.59 -2.09 -29.85
CA GLU A 257 -22.45 -3.19 -29.41
C GLU A 257 -22.38 -3.48 -27.92
N LYS A 258 -21.21 -3.28 -27.27
CA LYS A 258 -21.10 -3.49 -25.80
C LYS A 258 -21.86 -2.40 -25.01
N LYS A 259 -21.97 -1.21 -25.54
CA LYS A 259 -22.71 -0.11 -24.90
C LYS A 259 -24.23 -0.32 -24.98
N LYS A 260 -24.72 -0.91 -26.06
CA LYS A 260 -26.15 -1.26 -26.25
C LYS A 260 -26.57 -2.43 -25.33
N SER A 261 -25.70 -3.40 -25.08
CA SER A 261 -25.99 -4.53 -24.21
C SER A 261 -26.12 -4.14 -22.73
N MET A 262 -25.36 -3.14 -22.27
CA MET A 262 -25.47 -2.65 -20.87
C MET A 262 -26.74 -1.81 -20.66
N LEU A 263 -27.09 -0.96 -21.60
CA LEU A 263 -28.32 -0.15 -21.55
C LEU A 263 -29.60 -1.00 -21.63
N SER A 264 -29.58 -2.11 -22.38
CA SER A 264 -30.72 -3.03 -22.47
C SER A 264 -30.99 -3.77 -21.15
N LYS A 265 -29.98 -4.08 -20.36
CA LYS A 265 -30.12 -4.72 -19.04
C LYS A 265 -30.76 -3.78 -18.00
N ILE A 266 -30.51 -2.48 -18.09
CA ILE A 266 -31.11 -1.48 -17.19
C ILE A 266 -32.57 -1.25 -17.56
N ALA A 267 -32.91 -1.27 -18.86
CA ALA A 267 -34.27 -1.11 -19.34
C ALA A 267 -35.21 -2.30 -19.04
N SER A 268 -34.66 -3.44 -18.61
CA SER A 268 -35.46 -4.64 -18.28
C SER A 268 -35.90 -4.71 -16.80
N ILE A 269 -35.57 -3.72 -15.98
CA ILE A 269 -36.00 -3.69 -14.57
C ILE A 269 -37.50 -3.36 -14.52
N PRO A 270 -38.35 -4.25 -13.96
CA PRO A 270 -39.79 -3.98 -13.86
C PRO A 270 -40.06 -2.70 -13.09
N GLN A 271 -40.88 -1.82 -13.65
CA GLN A 271 -41.19 -0.47 -13.12
C GLN A 271 -41.59 -0.47 -11.63
N LYS A 272 -42.18 -1.56 -11.14
CA LYS A 272 -42.53 -1.76 -9.72
C LYS A 272 -41.32 -1.69 -8.76
N TYR A 273 -40.13 -2.12 -9.19
CA TYR A 273 -38.94 -2.08 -8.34
C TYR A 273 -38.29 -0.69 -8.33
N ILE A 274 -38.46 0.08 -9.41
CA ILE A 274 -38.01 1.47 -9.47
C ILE A 274 -38.82 2.33 -8.51
N VAL A 275 -40.16 2.15 -8.50
CA VAL A 275 -41.08 2.87 -7.63
C VAL A 275 -40.82 2.48 -6.16
N LEU A 276 -40.57 1.19 -5.87
CA LEU A 276 -40.25 0.73 -4.52
C LEU A 276 -38.93 1.30 -4.00
N GLY A 277 -37.90 1.35 -4.84
CA GLY A 277 -36.61 1.96 -4.50
C GLY A 277 -36.73 3.45 -4.19
N ALA A 278 -37.47 4.20 -5.01
CA ALA A 278 -37.73 5.62 -4.78
C ALA A 278 -38.50 5.88 -3.47
N ALA A 279 -39.50 5.04 -3.15
CA ALA A 279 -40.27 5.14 -1.90
C ALA A 279 -39.39 4.89 -0.66
N VAL A 280 -38.47 3.94 -0.71
CA VAL A 280 -37.54 3.65 0.39
C VAL A 280 -36.57 4.82 0.61
N ILE A 281 -36.03 5.39 -0.46
CA ILE A 281 -35.12 6.57 -0.37
C ILE A 281 -35.87 7.77 0.24
N PHE A 282 -37.13 8.00 -0.16
CA PHE A 282 -37.96 9.08 0.37
C PHE A 282 -38.27 8.88 1.87
N LEU A 283 -38.52 7.64 2.28
CA LEU A 283 -38.80 7.30 3.68
C LEU A 283 -37.58 7.54 4.57
N ILE A 284 -36.37 7.15 4.09
CA ILE A 284 -35.11 7.37 4.82
C ILE A 284 -34.81 8.87 4.93
N ALA A 285 -35.02 9.64 3.86
CA ALA A 285 -34.83 11.09 3.87
C ALA A 285 -35.83 11.78 4.81
N PHE A 286 -37.08 11.35 4.83
CA PHE A 286 -38.11 11.89 5.70
C PHE A 286 -37.84 11.58 7.18
N LEU A 287 -37.40 10.35 7.48
CA LEU A 287 -37.04 9.95 8.86
C LEU A 287 -35.81 10.74 9.35
N GLY A 288 -34.82 10.94 8.49
CA GLY A 288 -33.65 11.75 8.79
C GLY A 288 -33.99 13.22 9.08
N ALA A 289 -34.89 13.82 8.29
CA ALA A 289 -35.38 15.16 8.52
C ALA A 289 -36.20 15.27 9.81
N PHE A 290 -37.03 14.28 10.12
CA PHE A 290 -37.86 14.26 11.33
C PHE A 290 -37.02 14.15 12.60
N LEU A 291 -35.95 13.34 12.57
CA LEU A 291 -35.01 13.22 13.71
C LEU A 291 -34.12 14.47 13.88
N SER A 292 -33.89 15.22 12.81
CA SER A 292 -33.12 16.48 12.83
C SER A 292 -33.95 17.68 13.33
N TYR A 293 -35.27 17.63 13.30
CA TYR A 293 -36.17 18.71 13.75
C TYR A 293 -36.67 18.52 15.18
N GLY A 294 -36.36 17.38 15.82
CA GLY A 294 -36.84 17.02 17.16
C GLY A 294 -35.79 17.18 18.27
N ASN A 295 -34.63 17.82 17.97
CA ASN A 295 -33.58 18.12 18.96
C ASN A 295 -33.33 19.61 19.06
#